data_a30c99596c1c683638878fb6542521e5
#
_entry.id   a30c99596c1c683638878fb6542521e5
#
_cell.length_a   1.000
_cell.length_b   1.000
_cell.length_c   1.000
_cell.angle_alpha   90.00
_cell.angle_beta   90.00
_cell.angle_gamma   90.00
#
_symmetry.space_group_name_H-M   'P 1'
#
loop_
_entity.id
_entity.type
_entity.pdbx_description
1 polymer ?
#
loop_
_entity_poly.entity_id
_entity_poly.type
_entity_poly.pdbx_seq_one_letter_code
_entity_poly.pdbx_strand_id
1 'polypeptide(L)'
;MLIILSGPSGVGKGTVREELFKDDSLNLSYSISMTTRKPRPTETDGVDYFFVDEKSFVDKIAQGGLLEWARFVGNYYGTPKDNVDRLLDEVKNVVLEIEVQGALQVMKKCPDALTIFLVPPSLEELERRIRGRRTESEDIVKERLDKARKEIQTKDEYKYVVENDDVHLAKDKIAKIIKEHQK
;
A
#
# COMPACT_ATOMS: atom_id res chain seq x y z
N MET A 1 -14.00 -7.49 -3.90
CA MET A 1 -13.43 -6.43 -4.78
C MET A 1 -11.98 -6.18 -4.40
N LEU A 2 -11.09 -5.97 -5.36
CA LEU A 2 -9.69 -5.60 -5.09
C LEU A 2 -9.56 -4.07 -5.01
N ILE A 3 -8.94 -3.57 -3.93
CA ILE A 3 -8.74 -2.15 -3.66
C ILE A 3 -7.24 -1.89 -3.53
N ILE A 4 -6.71 -0.95 -4.31
CA ILE A 4 -5.32 -0.50 -4.23
C ILE A 4 -5.31 0.87 -3.55
N LEU A 5 -4.70 0.94 -2.37
CA LEU A 5 -4.43 2.18 -1.65
C LEU A 5 -2.95 2.49 -1.77
N SER A 6 -2.62 3.52 -2.54
CA SER A 6 -1.25 3.92 -2.81
C SER A 6 -1.02 5.42 -2.56
N GLY A 7 0.19 5.87 -2.74
CA GLY A 7 0.60 7.26 -2.52
C GLY A 7 2.03 7.34 -2.03
N PRO A 8 2.62 8.53 -1.99
CA PRO A 8 4.03 8.72 -1.65
C PRO A 8 4.35 8.28 -0.22
N SER A 9 5.62 7.98 0.01
CA SER A 9 6.12 7.70 1.35
C SER A 9 5.86 8.89 2.28
N GLY A 10 5.35 8.63 3.48
CA GLY A 10 5.04 9.68 4.46
C GLY A 10 3.66 10.31 4.33
N VAL A 11 2.85 9.97 3.32
CA VAL A 11 1.50 10.53 3.12
C VAL A 11 0.48 10.07 4.17
N GLY A 12 0.77 8.99 4.94
CA GLY A 12 -0.13 8.50 5.98
C GLY A 12 -1.04 7.33 5.57
N LYS A 13 -0.65 6.52 4.57
CA LYS A 13 -1.43 5.35 4.10
C LYS A 13 -1.83 4.43 5.25
N GLY A 14 -0.88 4.03 6.10
CA GLY A 14 -1.14 3.11 7.21
C GLY A 14 -2.17 3.63 8.20
N THR A 15 -2.08 4.91 8.57
CA THR A 15 -3.04 5.54 9.49
C THR A 15 -4.45 5.59 8.89
N VAL A 16 -4.56 5.95 7.60
CA VAL A 16 -5.86 5.96 6.91
C VAL A 16 -6.43 4.54 6.80
N ARG A 17 -5.60 3.54 6.47
CA ARG A 17 -6.02 2.14 6.45
C ARG A 17 -6.55 1.70 7.82
N GLU A 18 -5.82 1.97 8.91
CA GLU A 18 -6.24 1.60 10.27
C GLU A 18 -7.61 2.19 10.61
N GLU A 19 -7.88 3.44 10.23
CA GLU A 19 -9.19 4.06 10.43
C GLU A 19 -10.28 3.43 9.54
N LEU A 20 -9.97 3.07 8.30
CA LEU A 20 -10.91 2.36 7.41
C LEU A 20 -11.32 1.00 7.97
N PHE A 21 -10.38 0.27 8.58
CA PHE A 21 -10.63 -1.07 9.13
C PHE A 21 -11.48 -1.06 10.41
N LYS A 22 -11.77 0.11 10.98
CA LYS A 22 -12.73 0.25 12.09
C LYS A 22 -14.19 0.28 11.61
N ASP A 23 -14.44 0.43 10.30
CA ASP A 23 -15.79 0.41 9.71
C ASP A 23 -16.11 -1.00 9.18
N ASP A 24 -16.73 -1.84 10.03
CA ASP A 24 -17.12 -3.21 9.69
C ASP A 24 -18.03 -3.29 8.47
N SER A 25 -18.79 -2.22 8.17
CA SER A 25 -19.71 -2.17 7.03
C SER A 25 -18.98 -2.24 5.68
N LEU A 26 -17.68 -1.96 5.64
CA LEU A 26 -16.87 -2.03 4.44
C LEU A 26 -16.40 -3.45 4.11
N ASN A 27 -16.55 -4.42 5.02
CA ASN A 27 -16.11 -5.82 4.86
C ASN A 27 -14.68 -5.94 4.31
N LEU A 28 -13.74 -5.17 4.89
CA LEU A 28 -12.35 -5.10 4.44
C LEU A 28 -11.54 -6.29 4.93
N SER A 29 -10.63 -6.76 4.08
CA SER A 29 -9.56 -7.69 4.44
C SER A 29 -8.22 -7.13 3.98
N TYR A 30 -7.23 -7.12 4.86
CA TYR A 30 -5.89 -6.68 4.52
C TYR A 30 -5.11 -7.79 3.82
N SER A 31 -4.51 -7.49 2.69
CA SER A 31 -3.59 -8.41 2.04
C SER A 31 -2.21 -8.30 2.67
N ILE A 32 -1.81 -9.35 3.37
CA ILE A 32 -0.48 -9.44 3.99
C ILE A 32 0.56 -9.65 2.90
N SER A 33 1.58 -8.78 2.89
CA SER A 33 2.71 -8.86 1.97
C SER A 33 3.72 -9.92 2.38
N MET A 34 4.47 -10.43 1.42
CA MET A 34 5.62 -11.33 1.63
C MET A 34 6.92 -10.52 1.61
N THR A 35 7.88 -10.88 2.43
CA THR A 35 9.20 -10.22 2.47
C THR A 35 10.32 -11.17 2.83
N THR A 36 11.53 -10.88 2.33
CA THR A 36 12.77 -11.56 2.72
C THR A 36 13.49 -10.88 3.89
N ARG A 37 12.99 -9.73 4.33
CA ARG A 37 13.50 -9.06 5.52
C ARG A 37 13.21 -9.89 6.76
N LYS A 38 14.17 -9.96 7.67
CA LYS A 38 13.94 -10.59 8.98
C LYS A 38 12.87 -9.83 9.77
N PRO A 39 12.00 -10.53 10.53
CA PRO A 39 11.01 -9.88 11.38
C PRO A 39 11.67 -9.01 12.44
N ARG A 40 11.04 -7.90 12.80
CA ARG A 40 11.38 -7.10 13.97
C ARG A 40 10.81 -7.77 15.22
N PRO A 41 11.31 -7.42 16.44
CA PRO A 41 10.86 -8.05 17.69
C PRO A 41 9.35 -7.99 17.95
N THR A 42 8.66 -6.99 17.37
CA THR A 42 7.22 -6.78 17.56
C THR A 42 6.37 -7.33 16.40
N GLU A 43 7.00 -7.86 15.36
CA GLU A 43 6.31 -8.36 14.17
C GLU A 43 6.06 -9.87 14.26
N THR A 44 4.91 -10.30 13.77
CA THR A 44 4.46 -11.69 13.78
C THR A 44 4.28 -12.19 12.35
N ASP A 45 4.84 -13.36 12.05
CA ASP A 45 4.66 -14.03 10.76
C ASP A 45 3.20 -14.36 10.50
N GLY A 46 2.75 -14.12 9.26
CA GLY A 46 1.36 -14.31 8.85
C GLY A 46 0.38 -13.24 9.36
N VAL A 47 0.87 -12.23 10.10
CA VAL A 47 0.09 -11.09 10.59
C VAL A 47 0.61 -9.78 10.00
N ASP A 48 1.87 -9.47 10.22
CA ASP A 48 2.49 -8.25 9.68
C ASP A 48 3.03 -8.47 8.27
N TYR A 49 3.71 -9.59 8.07
CA TYR A 49 4.24 -10.09 6.79
C TYR A 49 4.24 -11.61 6.78
N PHE A 50 4.32 -12.20 5.58
CA PHE A 50 4.85 -13.54 5.38
C PHE A 50 6.37 -13.44 5.25
N PHE A 51 7.11 -13.82 6.29
CA PHE A 51 8.57 -13.78 6.30
C PHE A 51 9.13 -15.05 5.68
N VAL A 52 9.86 -14.91 4.57
CA VAL A 52 10.41 -16.03 3.82
C VAL A 52 11.89 -15.84 3.52
N ASP A 53 12.59 -16.91 3.18
CA ASP A 53 13.93 -16.81 2.62
C ASP A 53 13.94 -16.30 1.17
N GLU A 54 15.10 -15.84 0.70
CA GLU A 54 15.24 -15.28 -0.66
C GLU A 54 14.92 -16.31 -1.74
N LYS A 55 15.32 -17.60 -1.54
CA LYS A 55 15.03 -18.67 -2.49
C LYS A 55 13.54 -18.84 -2.69
N SER A 56 12.78 -18.96 -1.59
CA SER A 56 11.32 -19.09 -1.62
C SER A 56 10.64 -17.91 -2.31
N PHE A 57 11.15 -16.70 -2.09
CA PHE A 57 10.62 -15.51 -2.75
C PHE A 57 10.88 -15.53 -4.26
N VAL A 58 12.11 -15.84 -4.68
CA VAL A 58 12.49 -15.93 -6.10
C VAL A 58 11.74 -17.05 -6.81
N ASP A 59 11.57 -18.20 -6.17
CA ASP A 59 10.75 -19.31 -6.70
C ASP A 59 9.30 -18.85 -6.92
N LYS A 60 8.73 -18.06 -5.99
CA LYS A 60 7.38 -17.48 -6.12
C LYS A 60 7.28 -16.50 -7.30
N ILE A 61 8.32 -15.68 -7.54
CA ILE A 61 8.40 -14.82 -8.74
C ILE A 61 8.38 -15.65 -10.01
N ALA A 62 9.23 -16.68 -10.08
CA ALA A 62 9.36 -17.55 -11.25
C ALA A 62 8.06 -18.27 -11.61
N GLN A 63 7.25 -18.61 -10.60
CA GLN A 63 5.95 -19.26 -10.75
C GLN A 63 4.82 -18.26 -11.10
N GLY A 64 5.10 -16.95 -11.20
CA GLY A 64 4.06 -15.92 -11.38
C GLY A 64 3.11 -15.78 -10.18
N GLY A 65 3.54 -16.22 -9.00
CA GLY A 65 2.75 -16.27 -7.78
C GLY A 65 2.63 -14.94 -7.02
N LEU A 66 3.13 -13.82 -7.60
CA LEU A 66 3.03 -12.50 -7.03
C LEU A 66 2.26 -11.54 -7.95
N LEU A 67 1.36 -10.75 -7.40
CA LEU A 67 0.68 -9.67 -8.12
C LEU A 67 1.66 -8.53 -8.46
N GLU A 68 2.52 -8.20 -7.51
CA GLU A 68 3.61 -7.24 -7.66
C GLU A 68 4.78 -7.64 -6.77
N TRP A 69 5.94 -7.13 -7.08
CA TRP A 69 7.11 -7.22 -6.21
C TRP A 69 8.09 -6.09 -6.49
N ALA A 70 8.88 -5.74 -5.48
CA ALA A 70 9.96 -4.77 -5.56
C ALA A 70 11.11 -5.17 -4.65
N ARG A 71 12.31 -4.63 -4.93
CA ARG A 71 13.47 -4.74 -4.06
C ARG A 71 13.72 -3.40 -3.38
N PHE A 72 13.81 -3.42 -2.05
CA PHE A 72 14.06 -2.23 -1.26
C PHE A 72 15.07 -2.53 -0.14
N VAL A 73 16.14 -1.74 -0.05
CA VAL A 73 17.21 -1.89 0.95
C VAL A 73 17.69 -3.34 1.08
N GLY A 74 17.97 -3.98 -0.07
CA GLY A 74 18.51 -5.34 -0.13
C GLY A 74 17.49 -6.46 0.10
N ASN A 75 16.25 -6.17 0.43
CA ASN A 75 15.19 -7.16 0.64
C ASN A 75 14.13 -7.09 -0.44
N TYR A 76 13.47 -8.22 -0.68
CA TYR A 76 12.29 -8.30 -1.52
C TYR A 76 11.02 -8.08 -0.72
N TYR A 77 10.04 -7.47 -1.38
CA TYR A 77 8.68 -7.26 -0.90
C TYR A 77 7.73 -7.55 -2.04
N GLY A 78 6.60 -8.19 -1.77
CA GLY A 78 5.62 -8.46 -2.81
C GLY A 78 4.29 -8.96 -2.24
N THR A 79 3.27 -8.96 -3.10
CA THR A 79 1.91 -9.36 -2.76
C THR A 79 1.62 -10.77 -3.29
N PRO A 80 1.45 -11.78 -2.40
CA PRO A 80 1.10 -13.15 -2.82
C PRO A 80 -0.26 -13.19 -3.50
N LYS A 81 -0.27 -13.66 -4.75
CA LYS A 81 -1.49 -13.74 -5.58
C LYS A 81 -2.52 -14.69 -4.98
N ASP A 82 -2.10 -15.89 -4.56
CA ASP A 82 -2.94 -16.92 -3.97
C ASP A 82 -3.68 -16.44 -2.71
N ASN A 83 -3.03 -15.64 -1.87
CA ASN A 83 -3.67 -15.06 -0.68
C ASN A 83 -4.76 -14.04 -1.07
N VAL A 84 -4.48 -13.21 -2.07
CA VAL A 84 -5.47 -12.23 -2.57
C VAL A 84 -6.66 -12.94 -3.21
N ASP A 85 -6.39 -13.94 -4.07
CA ASP A 85 -7.44 -14.72 -4.74
C ASP A 85 -8.36 -15.40 -3.70
N ARG A 86 -7.79 -16.05 -2.68
CA ARG A 86 -8.55 -16.66 -1.59
C ARG A 86 -9.46 -15.66 -0.86
N LEU A 87 -8.95 -14.48 -0.53
CA LEU A 87 -9.73 -13.45 0.15
C LEU A 87 -10.86 -12.89 -0.75
N LEU A 88 -10.62 -12.79 -2.06
CA LEU A 88 -11.64 -12.37 -3.02
C LEU A 88 -12.74 -13.44 -3.17
N ASP A 89 -12.38 -14.72 -3.14
CA ASP A 89 -13.35 -15.84 -3.17
C ASP A 89 -14.23 -15.88 -1.91
N GLU A 90 -13.73 -15.37 -0.76
CA GLU A 90 -14.51 -15.17 0.46
C GLU A 90 -15.44 -13.92 0.38
N VAL A 91 -15.58 -13.33 -0.80
CA VAL A 91 -16.39 -12.09 -1.04
C VAL A 91 -15.96 -10.92 -0.16
N LYS A 92 -14.67 -10.78 0.09
CA LYS A 92 -14.08 -9.68 0.83
C LYS A 92 -13.75 -8.50 -0.08
N ASN A 93 -13.66 -7.32 0.51
CA ASN A 93 -12.99 -6.17 -0.10
C ASN A 93 -11.52 -6.21 0.31
N VAL A 94 -10.67 -6.66 -0.61
CA VAL A 94 -9.25 -6.89 -0.32
C VAL A 94 -8.47 -5.61 -0.56
N VAL A 95 -7.82 -5.11 0.49
CA VAL A 95 -7.02 -3.88 0.44
C VAL A 95 -5.54 -4.23 0.30
N LEU A 96 -4.93 -3.71 -0.77
CA LEU A 96 -3.47 -3.67 -0.96
C LEU A 96 -2.99 -2.27 -0.58
N GLU A 97 -2.27 -2.15 0.53
CA GLU A 97 -1.51 -0.94 0.86
C GLU A 97 -0.09 -1.11 0.34
N ILE A 98 0.18 -0.56 -0.83
CA ILE A 98 1.45 -0.76 -1.56
C ILE A 98 2.02 0.55 -2.10
N GLU A 99 3.34 0.56 -2.34
CA GLU A 99 4.03 1.67 -2.97
C GLU A 99 3.63 1.81 -4.44
N VAL A 100 3.85 3.00 -5.00
CA VAL A 100 3.46 3.35 -6.38
C VAL A 100 3.98 2.35 -7.41
N GLN A 101 5.24 1.93 -7.30
CA GLN A 101 5.83 0.97 -8.23
C GLN A 101 5.08 -0.38 -8.24
N GLY A 102 4.68 -0.88 -7.07
CA GLY A 102 3.88 -2.10 -6.95
C GLY A 102 2.45 -1.88 -7.46
N ALA A 103 1.84 -0.75 -7.11
CA ALA A 103 0.50 -0.40 -7.55
C ALA A 103 0.36 -0.41 -9.08
N LEU A 104 1.31 0.20 -9.79
CA LEU A 104 1.32 0.20 -11.27
C LEU A 104 1.44 -1.21 -11.87
N GLN A 105 2.16 -2.13 -11.22
CA GLN A 105 2.21 -3.53 -11.64
C GLN A 105 0.85 -4.22 -11.46
N VAL A 106 0.19 -4.03 -10.30
CA VAL A 106 -1.13 -4.63 -10.04
C VAL A 106 -2.18 -4.06 -10.97
N MET A 107 -2.19 -2.75 -11.21
CA MET A 107 -3.16 -2.09 -12.09
C MET A 107 -3.12 -2.66 -13.53
N LYS A 108 -1.93 -3.01 -14.03
CA LYS A 108 -1.78 -3.67 -15.33
C LYS A 108 -2.35 -5.09 -15.37
N LYS A 109 -2.27 -5.82 -14.26
CA LYS A 109 -2.75 -7.20 -14.15
C LYS A 109 -4.22 -7.28 -13.77
N CYS A 110 -4.72 -6.29 -13.03
CA CYS A 110 -6.06 -6.23 -12.47
C CYS A 110 -6.72 -4.88 -12.82
N PRO A 111 -7.11 -4.65 -14.09
CA PRO A 111 -7.62 -3.35 -14.55
C PRO A 111 -8.96 -2.98 -13.89
N ASP A 112 -9.71 -3.96 -13.38
CA ASP A 112 -10.99 -3.73 -12.68
C ASP A 112 -10.81 -3.31 -11.21
N ALA A 113 -9.58 -3.35 -10.66
CA ALA A 113 -9.32 -2.94 -9.29
C ALA A 113 -9.77 -1.49 -9.04
N LEU A 114 -10.30 -1.24 -7.85
CA LEU A 114 -10.56 0.10 -7.35
C LEU A 114 -9.23 0.72 -6.90
N THR A 115 -8.80 1.78 -7.57
CA THR A 115 -7.48 2.39 -7.32
C THR A 115 -7.63 3.77 -6.71
N ILE A 116 -7.00 3.96 -5.55
CA ILE A 116 -7.06 5.18 -4.75
C ILE A 116 -5.65 5.66 -4.47
N PHE A 117 -5.34 6.90 -4.87
CA PHE A 117 -4.07 7.54 -4.59
C PHE A 117 -4.22 8.60 -3.50
N LEU A 118 -3.46 8.45 -2.42
CA LEU A 118 -3.39 9.48 -1.39
C LEU A 118 -2.36 10.53 -1.75
N VAL A 119 -2.76 11.80 -1.65
CA VAL A 119 -1.85 12.94 -1.78
C VAL A 119 -1.77 13.71 -0.46
N PRO A 120 -0.63 14.31 -0.12
CA PRO A 120 -0.55 15.26 0.98
C PRO A 120 -1.21 16.59 0.56
N PRO A 121 -1.61 17.45 1.50
CA PRO A 121 -2.15 18.77 1.18
C PRO A 121 -1.12 19.69 0.51
N SER A 122 0.16 19.48 0.82
CA SER A 122 1.29 20.15 0.15
C SER A 122 2.58 19.34 0.27
N LEU A 123 3.59 19.70 -0.53
CA LEU A 123 4.92 19.09 -0.42
C LEU A 123 5.62 19.51 0.88
N GLU A 124 5.38 20.72 1.37
CA GLU A 124 5.90 21.22 2.64
C GLU A 124 5.37 20.40 3.81
N GLU A 125 4.08 20.09 3.80
CA GLU A 125 3.47 19.23 4.82
C GLU A 125 4.03 17.80 4.74
N LEU A 126 4.23 17.26 3.55
CA LEU A 126 4.86 15.95 3.37
C LEU A 126 6.28 15.95 3.93
N GLU A 127 7.06 17.00 3.64
CA GLU A 127 8.41 17.16 4.19
C GLU A 127 8.38 17.20 5.72
N ARG A 128 7.46 17.96 6.31
CA ARG A 128 7.28 18.04 7.76
C ARG A 128 7.00 16.64 8.35
N ARG A 129 6.12 15.84 7.71
CA ARG A 129 5.78 14.47 8.14
C ARG A 129 6.97 13.53 8.04
N ILE A 130 7.77 13.62 6.98
CA ILE A 130 8.97 12.82 6.80
C ILE A 130 10.00 13.16 7.87
N ARG A 131 10.26 14.46 8.11
CA ARG A 131 11.21 14.94 9.11
C ARG A 131 10.76 14.65 10.55
N GLY A 132 9.46 14.62 10.81
CA GLY A 132 8.88 14.40 12.14
C GLY A 132 9.21 13.02 12.75
N ARG A 133 9.63 12.06 11.94
CA ARG A 133 10.06 10.72 12.41
C ARG A 133 11.46 10.71 13.04
N ARG A 134 12.21 11.82 13.02
CA ARG A 134 13.47 12.13 13.73
C ARG A 134 14.62 11.11 13.65
N THR A 135 14.60 10.15 12.75
CA THR A 135 15.57 9.06 12.70
C THR A 135 16.45 9.04 11.45
N GLU A 136 16.24 9.98 10.52
CA GLU A 136 16.88 9.96 9.21
C GLU A 136 17.80 11.16 9.00
N SER A 137 18.91 10.94 8.28
CA SER A 137 19.83 12.01 7.88
C SER A 137 19.17 12.91 6.81
N GLU A 138 19.69 14.14 6.66
CA GLU A 138 19.22 15.10 5.65
C GLU A 138 19.27 14.51 4.22
N ASP A 139 20.28 13.71 3.90
CA ASP A 139 20.40 13.07 2.58
C ASP A 139 19.26 12.08 2.33
N ILE A 140 18.89 11.28 3.34
CA ILE A 140 17.77 10.34 3.25
C ILE A 140 16.44 11.09 3.11
N VAL A 141 16.24 12.17 3.87
CA VAL A 141 15.03 13.00 3.77
C VAL A 141 14.90 13.57 2.36
N LYS A 142 15.98 14.10 1.79
CA LYS A 142 16.00 14.64 0.43
C LYS A 142 15.68 13.58 -0.61
N GLU A 143 16.28 12.39 -0.51
CA GLU A 143 16.01 11.27 -1.41
C GLU A 143 14.54 10.85 -1.36
N ARG A 144 13.96 10.77 -0.16
CA ARG A 144 12.54 10.44 0.03
C ARG A 144 11.61 11.50 -0.56
N LEU A 145 11.96 12.77 -0.44
CA LEU A 145 11.17 13.87 -1.03
C LEU A 145 11.25 13.85 -2.56
N ASP A 146 12.43 13.61 -3.13
CA ASP A 146 12.60 13.51 -4.58
C ASP A 146 11.84 12.30 -5.15
N LYS A 147 11.84 11.17 -4.43
CA LYS A 147 11.00 10.00 -4.76
C LYS A 147 9.52 10.38 -4.71
N ALA A 148 9.08 11.01 -3.64
CA ALA A 148 7.68 11.40 -3.44
C ALA A 148 7.17 12.36 -4.53
N ARG A 149 7.99 13.33 -4.96
CA ARG A 149 7.65 14.23 -6.08
C ARG A 149 7.38 13.47 -7.37
N LYS A 150 8.21 12.45 -7.67
CA LYS A 150 8.03 11.58 -8.85
C LYS A 150 6.78 10.71 -8.72
N GLU A 151 6.53 10.16 -7.53
CA GLU A 151 5.37 9.33 -7.24
C GLU A 151 4.06 10.12 -7.39
N ILE A 152 3.99 11.35 -6.92
CA ILE A 152 2.80 12.21 -7.04
C ILE A 152 2.44 12.49 -8.50
N GLN A 153 3.40 12.51 -9.41
CA GLN A 153 3.13 12.70 -10.85
C GLN A 153 2.32 11.56 -11.46
N THR A 154 2.27 10.39 -10.83
CA THR A 154 1.49 9.24 -11.31
C THR A 154 0.05 9.21 -10.83
N LYS A 155 -0.39 10.18 -10.04
CA LYS A 155 -1.72 10.21 -9.42
C LYS A 155 -2.87 10.10 -10.43
N ASP A 156 -2.68 10.64 -11.65
CA ASP A 156 -3.72 10.65 -12.70
C ASP A 156 -3.91 9.27 -13.36
N GLU A 157 -3.07 8.29 -13.06
CA GLU A 157 -3.27 6.89 -13.46
C GLU A 157 -4.29 6.15 -12.57
N TYR A 158 -4.64 6.73 -11.42
CA TYR A 158 -5.58 6.14 -10.47
C TYR A 158 -6.99 6.64 -10.69
N LYS A 159 -7.99 5.77 -10.40
CA LYS A 159 -9.41 6.13 -10.53
C LYS A 159 -9.83 7.26 -9.59
N TYR A 160 -9.21 7.31 -8.40
CA TYR A 160 -9.51 8.31 -7.38
C TYR A 160 -8.24 8.86 -6.76
N VAL A 161 -8.24 10.18 -6.53
CA VAL A 161 -7.20 10.90 -5.78
C VAL A 161 -7.84 11.50 -4.54
N VAL A 162 -7.31 11.17 -3.37
CA VAL A 162 -7.83 11.65 -2.09
C VAL A 162 -6.73 12.37 -1.33
N GLU A 163 -6.99 13.62 -0.95
CA GLU A 163 -6.08 14.39 -0.10
C GLU A 163 -6.19 13.93 1.36
N ASN A 164 -5.04 13.69 1.98
CA ASN A 164 -4.90 13.33 3.39
C ASN A 164 -4.30 14.50 4.17
N ASP A 165 -5.12 15.53 4.38
CA ASP A 165 -4.85 16.59 5.36
C ASP A 165 -5.31 16.15 6.75
N ASP A 166 -6.55 15.76 6.86
CA ASP A 166 -7.14 15.12 8.05
C ASP A 166 -7.46 13.65 7.75
N VAL A 167 -7.01 12.76 8.64
CA VAL A 167 -7.15 11.31 8.46
C VAL A 167 -8.61 10.85 8.46
N HIS A 168 -9.47 11.46 9.27
CA HIS A 168 -10.88 11.08 9.35
C HIS A 168 -11.64 11.53 8.10
N LEU A 169 -11.36 12.73 7.59
CA LEU A 169 -11.95 13.21 6.34
C LEU A 169 -11.48 12.38 5.14
N ALA A 170 -10.21 12.01 5.09
CA ALA A 170 -9.68 11.12 4.05
C ALA A 170 -10.34 9.74 4.12
N LYS A 171 -10.43 9.16 5.31
CA LYS A 171 -11.10 7.88 5.57
C LYS A 171 -12.57 7.93 5.13
N ASP A 172 -13.33 8.99 5.47
CA ASP A 172 -14.74 9.11 5.10
C ASP A 172 -14.94 9.20 3.58
N LYS A 173 -14.09 9.95 2.88
CA LYS A 173 -14.09 10.01 1.41
C LYS A 173 -13.82 8.63 0.79
N ILE A 174 -12.83 7.90 1.30
CA ILE A 174 -12.48 6.56 0.80
C ILE A 174 -13.59 5.56 1.11
N ALA A 175 -14.16 5.60 2.32
CA ALA A 175 -15.28 4.73 2.70
C ALA A 175 -16.48 4.93 1.78
N LYS A 176 -16.81 6.19 1.43
CA LYS A 176 -17.86 6.51 0.46
C LYS A 176 -17.55 5.92 -0.91
N ILE A 177 -16.34 6.11 -1.43
CA ILE A 177 -15.90 5.55 -2.71
C ILE A 177 -16.06 4.03 -2.72
N ILE A 178 -15.62 3.34 -1.65
CA ILE A 178 -15.75 1.89 -1.54
C ILE A 178 -17.23 1.46 -1.57
N LYS A 179 -18.09 2.13 -0.79
CA LYS A 179 -19.54 1.82 -0.74
C LYS A 179 -20.23 2.00 -2.10
N GLU A 180 -19.84 3.00 -2.87
CA GLU A 180 -20.37 3.24 -4.22
C GLU A 180 -19.99 2.13 -5.22
N HIS A 181 -18.91 1.36 -4.93
CA HIS A 181 -18.44 0.24 -5.76
C HIS A 181 -18.80 -1.14 -5.19
N GLN A 182 -19.39 -1.21 -4.00
CA GLN A 182 -19.95 -2.45 -3.44
C GLN A 182 -21.28 -2.74 -4.17
N LYS A 183 -21.31 -3.83 -4.91
CA LYS A 183 -22.54 -4.35 -5.54
C LYS A 183 -23.26 -5.31 -4.62
#